data_c729abbab0251088bd4e1a954727f605
#
_entry.id   c729abbab0251088bd4e1a954727f605
#
_cell.length_a   1.000
_cell.length_b   1.000
_cell.length_c   1.000
_cell.angle_alpha   90.00
_cell.angle_beta   90.00
_cell.angle_gamma   90.00
#
_symmetry.space_group_name_H-M   'P 1'
#
loop_
_entity.id
_entity.type
_entity.pdbx_description
1 polymer ?
#
loop_
_entity_poly.entity_id
_entity_poly.type
_entity_poly.pdbx_seq_one_letter_code
_entity_poly.pdbx_strand_id
1 'polypeptide(L)'
;FHHVTYVERQEVLCEIASHNFPLLGLNHIRIENKDGIRHLHEMSSVDWIFIDPARRDGYGGKTVAIADCEPNVAELESLLLEKAQHVMVKLSPMLDLSLAIQDLKYVQEAHIVSVNNECKELLLILGHNTVAAENIPIH
;
A
#
# COMPACT_ATOMS: atom_id res chain seq x y z
N PHE A 1 -14.21 4.41 7.44
CA PHE A 1 -14.57 4.36 6.02
C PHE A 1 -15.98 3.79 5.86
N HIS A 2 -16.82 4.41 5.00
CA HIS A 2 -18.21 3.97 4.78
C HIS A 2 -18.30 2.94 3.66
N HIS A 3 -17.46 3.06 2.65
CA HIS A 3 -17.39 2.14 1.52
C HIS A 3 -15.94 1.72 1.32
N VAL A 4 -15.72 0.42 1.28
CA VAL A 4 -14.41 -0.18 1.06
C VAL A 4 -14.54 -1.24 -0.03
N THR A 5 -13.63 -1.23 -1.00
CA THR A 5 -13.47 -2.30 -1.98
C THR A 5 -12.17 -3.03 -1.69
N TYR A 6 -12.26 -4.31 -1.38
CA TYR A 6 -11.11 -5.21 -1.23
C TYR A 6 -10.88 -5.93 -2.56
N VAL A 7 -9.72 -5.74 -3.13
CA VAL A 7 -9.33 -6.31 -4.43
C VAL A 7 -8.22 -7.32 -4.22
N GLU A 8 -8.47 -8.56 -4.63
CA GLU A 8 -7.52 -9.68 -4.46
C GLU A 8 -7.57 -10.59 -5.69
N ARG A 9 -6.40 -10.95 -6.23
CA ARG A 9 -6.31 -11.82 -7.42
C ARG A 9 -6.48 -13.30 -7.11
N GLN A 10 -6.18 -13.71 -5.88
CA GLN A 10 -6.29 -15.11 -5.45
C GLN A 10 -7.72 -15.41 -4.99
N GLU A 11 -8.42 -16.25 -5.74
CA GLU A 11 -9.81 -16.63 -5.47
C GLU A 11 -9.99 -17.20 -4.06
N VAL A 12 -9.08 -18.06 -3.61
CA VAL A 12 -9.12 -18.65 -2.27
C VAL A 12 -9.09 -17.59 -1.17
N LEU A 13 -8.31 -16.51 -1.34
CA LEU A 13 -8.27 -15.41 -0.36
C LEU A 13 -9.56 -14.59 -0.40
N CYS A 14 -10.17 -14.43 -1.56
CA CYS A 14 -11.48 -13.80 -1.67
C CYS A 14 -12.56 -14.62 -0.95
N GLU A 15 -12.56 -15.95 -1.07
CA GLU A 15 -13.47 -16.84 -0.34
C GLU A 15 -13.30 -16.73 1.18
N ILE A 16 -12.04 -16.74 1.66
CA ILE A 16 -11.72 -16.57 3.08
C ILE A 16 -12.20 -15.19 3.58
N ALA A 17 -11.94 -14.12 2.82
CA ALA A 17 -12.38 -12.78 3.17
C ALA A 17 -13.91 -12.68 3.20
N SER A 18 -14.60 -13.29 2.23
CA SER A 18 -16.07 -13.34 2.14
C SER A 18 -16.71 -14.04 3.35
N HIS A 19 -16.02 -15.04 3.90
CA HIS A 19 -16.45 -15.69 5.13
C HIS A 19 -16.17 -14.85 6.38
N ASN A 20 -14.97 -14.27 6.46
CA ASN A 20 -14.50 -13.61 7.67
C ASN A 20 -15.09 -12.21 7.89
N PHE A 21 -15.25 -11.41 6.83
CA PHE A 21 -15.70 -10.02 6.97
C PHE A 21 -17.07 -9.90 7.66
N PRO A 22 -18.09 -10.68 7.30
CA PRO A 22 -19.38 -10.64 8.01
C PRO A 22 -19.25 -11.03 9.49
N LEU A 23 -18.44 -12.04 9.82
CA LEU A 23 -18.21 -12.48 11.20
C LEU A 23 -17.55 -11.38 12.05
N LEU A 24 -16.75 -10.52 11.42
CA LEU A 24 -16.09 -9.36 12.04
C LEU A 24 -16.98 -8.09 12.02
N GLY A 25 -18.22 -8.18 11.52
CA GLY A 25 -19.10 -7.03 11.38
C GLY A 25 -18.75 -6.08 10.23
N LEU A 26 -17.87 -6.48 9.31
CA LEU A 26 -17.36 -5.67 8.20
C LEU A 26 -18.24 -5.81 6.93
N ASN A 27 -19.56 -5.69 7.08
CA ASN A 27 -20.54 -5.88 6.00
C ASN A 27 -20.50 -4.79 4.91
N HIS A 28 -19.76 -3.71 5.12
CA HIS A 28 -19.60 -2.60 4.19
C HIS A 28 -18.41 -2.78 3.22
N ILE A 29 -17.68 -3.90 3.32
CA ILE A 29 -16.57 -4.20 2.43
C ILE A 29 -17.07 -5.03 1.24
N ARG A 30 -16.91 -4.49 0.04
CA ARG A 30 -17.14 -5.22 -1.21
C ARG A 30 -15.86 -5.95 -1.60
N ILE A 31 -15.98 -7.23 -1.97
CA ILE A 31 -14.86 -8.05 -2.43
C ILE A 31 -14.91 -8.16 -3.95
N GLU A 32 -13.77 -7.91 -4.59
CA GLU A 32 -13.58 -8.12 -6.02
C GLU A 32 -12.39 -9.05 -6.27
N ASN A 33 -12.65 -10.22 -6.87
CA ASN A 33 -11.62 -11.13 -7.33
C ASN A 33 -11.06 -10.63 -8.68
N LYS A 34 -9.98 -9.85 -8.62
CA LYS A 34 -9.43 -9.15 -9.78
C LYS A 34 -7.95 -8.83 -9.57
N ASP A 35 -7.22 -8.67 -10.66
CA ASP A 35 -5.89 -8.09 -10.61
C ASP A 35 -5.95 -6.62 -10.16
N GLY A 36 -5.15 -6.25 -9.15
CA GLY A 36 -5.18 -4.93 -8.53
C GLY A 36 -4.78 -3.80 -9.49
N ILE A 37 -3.80 -4.02 -10.37
CA ILE A 37 -3.36 -3.01 -11.35
C ILE A 37 -4.46 -2.79 -12.40
N ARG A 38 -5.06 -3.86 -12.89
CA ARG A 38 -6.20 -3.78 -13.79
C ARG A 38 -7.36 -3.04 -13.16
N HIS A 39 -7.68 -3.36 -11.89
CA HIS A 39 -8.74 -2.67 -11.15
C HIS A 39 -8.42 -1.17 -11.02
N LEU A 40 -7.17 -0.82 -10.70
CA LEU A 40 -6.71 0.56 -10.57
C LEU A 40 -6.95 1.38 -11.85
N HIS A 41 -6.70 0.79 -13.04
CA HIS A 41 -6.98 1.46 -14.31
C HIS A 41 -8.49 1.69 -14.56
N GLU A 42 -9.34 0.75 -14.13
CA GLU A 42 -10.77 0.74 -14.43
C GLU A 42 -11.62 1.50 -13.39
N MET A 43 -11.10 1.67 -12.16
CA MET A 43 -11.86 2.26 -11.05
C MET A 43 -12.07 3.78 -11.21
N SER A 44 -13.15 4.28 -10.61
CA SER A 44 -13.36 5.71 -10.39
C SER A 44 -12.48 6.21 -9.24
N SER A 45 -12.26 7.53 -9.17
CA SER A 45 -11.48 8.15 -8.10
C SER A 45 -12.11 7.92 -6.74
N VAL A 46 -11.27 7.77 -5.72
CA VAL A 46 -11.62 7.51 -4.32
C VAL A 46 -10.87 8.46 -3.38
N ASP A 47 -11.23 8.50 -2.11
CA ASP A 47 -10.50 9.30 -1.12
C ASP A 47 -9.17 8.65 -0.75
N TRP A 48 -9.15 7.33 -0.57
CA TRP A 48 -7.98 6.58 -0.14
C TRP A 48 -7.76 5.31 -0.95
N ILE A 49 -6.51 5.03 -1.27
CA ILE A 49 -6.04 3.70 -1.68
C ILE A 49 -5.07 3.20 -0.62
N PHE A 50 -5.27 1.97 -0.16
CA PHE A 50 -4.28 1.22 0.61
C PHE A 50 -3.65 0.16 -0.28
N ILE A 51 -2.32 0.08 -0.29
CA ILE A 51 -1.57 -0.90 -1.07
C ILE A 51 -0.50 -1.56 -0.21
N ASP A 52 -0.45 -2.89 -0.24
CA ASP A 52 0.51 -3.75 0.46
C ASP A 52 1.29 -4.58 -0.58
N PRO A 53 2.33 -4.01 -1.20
CA PRO A 53 3.07 -4.71 -2.23
C PRO A 53 3.85 -5.88 -1.63
N ALA A 54 3.71 -7.06 -2.27
CA ALA A 54 4.44 -8.25 -1.86
C ALA A 54 5.91 -8.16 -2.29
N ARG A 55 6.79 -8.84 -1.57
CA ARG A 55 8.18 -9.04 -2.03
C ARG A 55 8.21 -9.94 -3.25
N ARG A 56 9.06 -9.63 -4.22
CA ARG A 56 9.36 -10.57 -5.30
C ARG A 56 10.21 -11.71 -4.75
N ASP A 57 9.63 -12.88 -4.61
CA ASP A 57 10.33 -14.12 -4.20
C ASP A 57 11.16 -14.64 -5.39
N GLY A 58 12.36 -14.14 -5.57
CA GLY A 58 13.18 -14.57 -6.71
C GLY A 58 14.64 -14.88 -6.43
N TYR A 59 15.23 -14.23 -5.49
CA TYR A 59 16.65 -14.43 -5.14
C TYR A 59 16.82 -14.12 -3.65
N GLY A 60 17.10 -15.09 -2.80
CA GLY A 60 17.32 -15.00 -1.35
C GLY A 60 18.16 -13.82 -0.80
N GLY A 61 18.05 -12.67 -1.45
CA GLY A 61 18.62 -11.39 -1.09
C GLY A 61 17.69 -10.60 -0.17
N LYS A 62 18.26 -9.67 0.60
CA LYS A 62 17.48 -8.72 1.40
C LYS A 62 16.74 -7.78 0.45
N THR A 63 15.42 -7.74 0.50
CA THR A 63 14.62 -6.71 -0.14
C THR A 63 14.88 -5.39 0.58
N VAL A 64 15.50 -4.44 -0.11
CA VAL A 64 15.89 -3.14 0.47
C VAL A 64 15.23 -1.97 -0.24
N ALA A 65 14.69 -2.16 -1.46
CA ALA A 65 14.12 -1.12 -2.29
C ALA A 65 12.67 -1.39 -2.67
N ILE A 66 11.91 -0.34 -2.97
CA ILE A 66 10.53 -0.42 -3.48
C ILE A 66 10.48 -1.16 -4.83
N ALA A 67 11.51 -1.00 -5.66
CA ALA A 67 11.63 -1.70 -6.94
C ALA A 67 11.67 -3.24 -6.81
N ASP A 68 12.01 -3.77 -5.63
CA ASP A 68 12.00 -5.21 -5.34
C ASP A 68 10.62 -5.74 -4.94
N CYS A 69 9.62 -4.88 -4.90
CA CYS A 69 8.24 -5.23 -4.53
C CYS A 69 7.35 -5.41 -5.76
N GLU A 70 6.26 -6.15 -5.60
CA GLU A 70 5.24 -6.33 -6.62
C GLU A 70 3.84 -6.05 -6.02
N PRO A 71 3.13 -5.07 -6.57
CA PRO A 71 3.54 -4.18 -7.65
C PRO A 71 4.63 -3.18 -7.22
N ASN A 72 5.42 -2.69 -8.20
CA ASN A 72 6.38 -1.61 -7.98
C ASN A 72 5.63 -0.28 -7.82
N VAL A 73 5.54 0.20 -6.59
CA VAL A 73 4.78 1.42 -6.26
C VAL A 73 5.37 2.66 -6.91
N ALA A 74 6.69 2.73 -7.10
CA ALA A 74 7.32 3.89 -7.74
C ALA A 74 6.89 4.04 -9.21
N GLU A 75 6.66 2.95 -9.91
CA GLU A 75 6.12 2.98 -11.28
C GLU A 75 4.63 3.35 -11.31
N LEU A 76 3.88 3.02 -10.26
CA LEU A 76 2.44 3.24 -10.17
C LEU A 76 2.07 4.55 -9.49
N GLU A 77 3.02 5.28 -8.89
CA GLU A 77 2.78 6.44 -8.04
C GLU A 77 1.85 7.47 -8.71
N SER A 78 2.13 7.84 -9.96
CA SER A 78 1.33 8.80 -10.71
C SER A 78 -0.10 8.30 -10.94
N LEU A 79 -0.29 7.03 -11.28
CA LEU A 79 -1.61 6.45 -11.49
C LEU A 79 -2.39 6.33 -10.18
N LEU A 80 -1.74 5.93 -9.09
CA LEU A 80 -2.34 5.85 -7.76
C LEU A 80 -2.88 7.21 -7.34
N LEU A 81 -2.09 8.29 -7.52
CA LEU A 81 -2.50 9.66 -7.19
C LEU A 81 -3.52 10.24 -8.17
N GLU A 82 -3.59 9.77 -9.42
CA GLU A 82 -4.71 10.11 -10.33
C GLU A 82 -6.04 9.54 -9.80
N LYS A 83 -5.99 8.37 -9.15
CA LYS A 83 -7.18 7.64 -8.69
C LYS A 83 -7.55 7.89 -7.23
N ALA A 84 -6.66 8.48 -6.42
CA ALA A 84 -6.94 8.74 -5.00
C ALA A 84 -6.41 10.10 -4.54
N GLN A 85 -7.09 10.69 -3.54
CA GLN A 85 -6.58 11.88 -2.87
C GLN A 85 -5.38 11.55 -1.99
N HIS A 86 -5.39 10.37 -1.36
CA HIS A 86 -4.31 9.88 -0.53
C HIS A 86 -4.04 8.41 -0.82
N VAL A 87 -2.77 8.02 -0.76
CA VAL A 87 -2.36 6.62 -0.89
C VAL A 87 -1.56 6.22 0.34
N MET A 88 -1.96 5.15 0.99
CA MET A 88 -1.19 4.53 2.07
C MET A 88 -0.47 3.30 1.53
N VAL A 89 0.85 3.33 1.59
CA VAL A 89 1.71 2.21 1.18
C VAL A 89 2.25 1.53 2.42
N LYS A 90 1.92 0.24 2.62
CA LYS A 90 2.50 -0.56 3.69
C LYS A 90 3.74 -1.27 3.18
N LEU A 91 4.85 -1.08 3.84
CA LEU A 91 6.14 -1.66 3.49
C LEU A 91 6.69 -2.54 4.63
N SER A 92 7.52 -3.50 4.25
CA SER A 92 8.25 -4.32 5.22
C SER A 92 9.19 -3.46 6.07
N PRO A 93 9.34 -3.76 7.38
CA PRO A 93 10.31 -3.07 8.24
C PRO A 93 11.78 -3.30 7.82
N MET A 94 12.02 -4.21 6.87
CA MET A 94 13.35 -4.49 6.31
C MET A 94 13.74 -3.54 5.18
N LEU A 95 12.78 -2.75 4.64
CA LEU A 95 13.09 -1.73 3.64
C LEU A 95 13.84 -0.54 4.26
N ASP A 96 14.74 0.04 3.47
CA ASP A 96 15.40 1.29 3.81
C ASP A 96 14.41 2.45 3.60
N LEU A 97 13.98 3.07 4.71
CA LEU A 97 13.04 4.19 4.68
C LEU A 97 13.60 5.38 3.89
N SER A 98 14.90 5.67 4.03
CA SER A 98 15.51 6.81 3.33
C SER A 98 15.52 6.59 1.83
N LEU A 99 15.80 5.36 1.40
CA LEU A 99 15.75 4.98 0.00
C LEU A 99 14.30 5.02 -0.52
N ALA A 100 13.34 4.51 0.25
CA ALA A 100 11.93 4.54 -0.12
C ALA A 100 11.41 5.99 -0.32
N ILE A 101 11.80 6.92 0.55
CA ILE A 101 11.47 8.34 0.42
C ILE A 101 12.15 8.99 -0.81
N GLN A 102 13.34 8.53 -1.20
CA GLN A 102 14.03 9.01 -2.40
C GLN A 102 13.41 8.48 -3.69
N ASP A 103 12.92 7.25 -3.68
CA ASP A 103 12.31 6.60 -4.84
C ASP A 103 10.91 7.13 -5.16
N LEU A 104 10.20 7.67 -4.16
CA LEU A 104 8.84 8.22 -4.28
C LEU A 104 8.86 9.75 -4.18
N LYS A 105 8.14 10.41 -5.08
CA LYS A 105 8.14 11.89 -5.20
C LYS A 105 7.13 12.59 -4.31
N TYR A 106 6.08 11.89 -3.92
CA TYR A 106 4.88 12.47 -3.33
C TYR A 106 4.63 11.99 -1.89
N VAL A 107 5.68 11.56 -1.18
CA VAL A 107 5.59 11.19 0.24
C VAL A 107 5.29 12.43 1.07
N GLN A 108 4.23 12.37 1.88
CA GLN A 108 3.81 13.43 2.80
C GLN A 108 4.21 13.11 4.23
N GLU A 109 4.10 11.84 4.62
CA GLU A 109 4.34 11.37 5.97
C GLU A 109 4.91 9.94 5.92
N ALA A 110 5.71 9.60 6.92
CA ALA A 110 6.19 8.24 7.17
C ALA A 110 5.85 7.82 8.60
N HIS A 111 5.33 6.61 8.78
CA HIS A 111 5.02 6.06 10.10
C HIS A 111 5.79 4.76 10.33
N ILE A 112 6.47 4.68 11.47
CA ILE A 112 7.19 3.48 11.93
C ILE A 112 6.34 2.82 13.00
N VAL A 113 5.65 1.75 12.63
CA VAL A 113 4.78 1.00 13.54
C VAL A 113 5.61 -0.01 14.32
N SER A 114 5.70 0.16 15.62
CA SER A 114 6.47 -0.71 16.50
C SER A 114 5.62 -1.36 17.59
N VAL A 115 5.91 -2.60 17.91
CA VAL A 115 5.31 -3.35 19.01
C VAL A 115 6.43 -3.97 19.83
N ASN A 116 6.44 -3.75 21.15
CA ASN A 116 7.48 -4.25 22.07
C ASN A 116 8.91 -3.87 21.63
N ASN A 117 9.11 -2.62 21.19
CA ASN A 117 10.38 -2.09 20.66
C ASN A 117 10.89 -2.79 19.38
N GLU A 118 10.03 -3.51 18.67
CA GLU A 118 10.34 -4.12 17.39
C GLU A 118 9.52 -3.44 16.29
N CYS A 119 10.19 -2.92 15.25
CA CYS A 119 9.51 -2.36 14.07
C CYS A 119 8.78 -3.49 13.34
N LYS A 120 7.49 -3.34 13.16
CA LYS A 120 6.61 -4.32 12.49
C LYS A 120 6.27 -3.91 11.06
N GLU A 121 6.00 -2.61 10.86
CA GLU A 121 5.54 -2.08 9.59
C GLU A 121 6.14 -0.68 9.36
N LEU A 122 6.35 -0.34 8.10
CA LEU A 122 6.55 1.03 7.64
C LEU A 122 5.33 1.43 6.81
N LEU A 123 4.74 2.58 7.11
CA LEU A 123 3.63 3.12 6.32
C LEU A 123 4.07 4.46 5.73
N LEU A 124 3.90 4.63 4.42
CA LEU A 124 4.11 5.90 3.73
C LEU A 124 2.76 6.43 3.28
N ILE A 125 2.52 7.70 3.54
CA ILE A 125 1.34 8.42 3.03
C ILE A 125 1.78 9.28 1.85
N LEU A 126 1.19 9.02 0.69
CA LEU A 126 1.41 9.83 -0.52
C LEU A 126 0.23 10.78 -0.71
N GLY A 127 0.51 11.95 -1.24
CA GLY A 127 -0.47 12.99 -1.59
C GLY A 127 -0.02 13.78 -2.80
N HIS A 128 -0.75 14.85 -3.17
CA HIS A 128 -0.53 15.56 -4.43
C HIS A 128 0.58 16.62 -4.39
N ASN A 129 1.12 16.92 -3.22
CA ASN A 129 2.18 17.91 -3.06
C ASN A 129 3.54 17.22 -2.92
N THR A 130 4.59 17.85 -3.41
CA THR A 130 5.96 17.41 -3.13
C THR A 130 6.43 18.03 -1.83
N VAL A 131 7.05 17.21 -0.98
CA VAL A 131 7.72 17.62 0.26
C VAL A 131 9.19 17.25 0.14
N ALA A 132 10.09 18.16 0.52
CA ALA A 132 11.50 17.83 0.53
C ALA A 132 11.77 16.72 1.58
N ALA A 133 12.64 15.78 1.24
CA ALA A 133 12.84 14.56 2.04
C ALA A 133 13.18 14.85 3.51
N GLU A 134 13.97 15.92 3.77
CA GLU A 134 14.34 16.37 5.11
C GLU A 134 13.17 16.96 5.92
N ASN A 135 12.07 17.31 5.27
CA ASN A 135 10.89 17.91 5.89
C ASN A 135 9.72 16.94 6.03
N ILE A 136 9.87 15.68 5.57
CA ILE A 136 8.84 14.66 5.72
C ILE A 136 8.75 14.26 7.20
N PRO A 137 7.59 14.46 7.87
CA PRO A 137 7.42 14.06 9.25
C PRO A 137 7.49 12.53 9.38
N ILE A 138 8.24 12.07 10.39
CA ILE A 138 8.35 10.64 10.74
C ILE A 138 7.72 10.45 12.12
N HIS A 139 6.75 9.54 12.21
CA HIS A 139 5.96 9.25 13.41
C HIS A 139 6.26 7.88 14.00
#